data_ae67dc937f966f62f6beababc85d6b66
#
_entry.id   ae67dc937f966f62f6beababc85d6b66
#
_cell.length_a   1.000
_cell.length_b   1.000
_cell.length_c   1.000
_cell.angle_alpha   90.00
_cell.angle_beta   90.00
_cell.angle_gamma   90.00
#
_symmetry.space_group_name_H-M   'P 1'
#
loop_
_entity.id
_entity.type
_entity.pdbx_description
1 polymer ?
#
loop_
_entity_poly.entity_id
_entity_poly.type
_entity_poly.pdbx_seq_one_letter_code
_entity_poly.pdbx_strand_id
1 'polypeptide(L)'
;MDLESRLKLIKRNAVEIVTEKELIELLQTKDKPRAYVGYEPSGEIHLGHMMTVQKLIDLQTAGFEVIVLLADVHAYLNEKGDFDEIREIADYNRRAFVALGLDESKAKFVLGSEYQLEKDYVLDVLRMARITTVNRARRSMDEVSRRKEDPMVSQMIYPLMQALDIAHLGVDLAVGGTDQRKIHMLARENLPKLGYKAPICLHTPILLGLDGEKMSSSKGNYISVRDSEKDVEKKILKAYCPAREVENNPIIQIALYHIFPRFNELKVEREERFGGDVVYKTPEELISDFKSGKLHPLDLKRAVARYLNSILKDVRVRIGSQKSIL
;
A
#
# COMPACT_ATOMS: atom_id res chain seq x y z
N MET A 1 23.55 -9.04 0.30
CA MET A 1 23.16 -8.02 -0.71
C MET A 1 23.92 -6.75 -0.39
N ASP A 2 24.57 -6.12 -1.37
CA ASP A 2 25.26 -4.86 -1.21
C ASP A 2 24.29 -3.67 -1.01
N LEU A 3 24.82 -2.53 -0.61
CA LEU A 3 24.03 -1.33 -0.30
C LEU A 3 23.26 -0.81 -1.52
N GLU A 4 23.86 -0.85 -2.71
CA GLU A 4 23.24 -0.34 -3.93
C GLU A 4 22.03 -1.20 -4.33
N SER A 5 22.16 -2.52 -4.29
CA SER A 5 21.07 -3.47 -4.53
C SER A 5 19.93 -3.31 -3.52
N ARG A 6 20.26 -3.10 -2.23
CA ARG A 6 19.26 -2.79 -1.19
C ARG A 6 18.50 -1.51 -1.52
N LEU A 7 19.21 -0.43 -1.83
CA LEU A 7 18.62 0.86 -2.16
C LEU A 7 17.74 0.79 -3.41
N LYS A 8 18.15 0.05 -4.44
CA LYS A 8 17.34 -0.18 -5.66
C LYS A 8 15.99 -0.81 -5.33
N LEU A 9 15.97 -1.85 -4.48
CA LEU A 9 14.72 -2.49 -4.04
C LEU A 9 13.84 -1.53 -3.22
N ILE A 10 14.43 -0.81 -2.27
CA ILE A 10 13.71 0.12 -1.41
C ILE A 10 13.11 1.27 -2.23
N LYS A 11 13.85 1.80 -3.21
CA LYS A 11 13.39 2.89 -4.08
C LYS A 11 12.37 2.45 -5.15
N ARG A 12 12.30 1.17 -5.46
CA ARG A 12 11.34 0.65 -6.44
C ARG A 12 9.91 1.01 -6.01
N ASN A 13 9.13 1.66 -6.88
CA ASN A 13 7.76 2.11 -6.57
C ASN A 13 7.65 3.02 -5.34
N ALA A 14 8.71 3.75 -4.98
CA ALA A 14 8.66 4.82 -4.00
C ALA A 14 8.55 6.18 -4.72
N VAL A 15 7.64 7.02 -4.27
CA VAL A 15 7.49 8.41 -4.75
C VAL A 15 8.41 9.33 -3.96
N GLU A 16 8.56 9.05 -2.67
CA GLU A 16 9.32 9.90 -1.75
C GLU A 16 9.93 9.07 -0.62
N ILE A 17 11.13 9.44 -0.21
CA ILE A 17 11.78 8.95 1.02
C ILE A 17 12.26 10.14 1.83
N VAL A 18 11.76 10.27 3.05
CA VAL A 18 12.10 11.36 3.98
C VAL A 18 12.87 10.78 5.18
N THR A 19 14.20 10.78 5.14
CA THR A 19 15.11 11.25 4.09
C THR A 19 15.99 10.12 3.55
N GLU A 20 16.43 10.23 2.29
CA GLU A 20 17.34 9.23 1.70
C GLU A 20 18.68 9.15 2.46
N LYS A 21 19.19 10.28 2.97
CA LYS A 21 20.42 10.32 3.76
C LYS A 21 20.29 9.47 5.03
N GLU A 22 19.20 9.64 5.78
CA GLU A 22 18.91 8.86 6.99
C GLU A 22 18.75 7.37 6.66
N LEU A 23 18.14 7.04 5.52
CA LEU A 23 18.00 5.66 5.05
C LEU A 23 19.37 5.01 4.77
N ILE A 24 20.28 5.71 4.09
CA ILE A 24 21.62 5.21 3.80
C ILE A 24 22.37 4.96 5.10
N GLU A 25 22.34 5.91 6.03
CA GLU A 25 22.96 5.78 7.35
C GLU A 25 22.38 4.60 8.14
N LEU A 26 21.06 4.41 8.13
CA LEU A 26 20.39 3.28 8.76
C LEU A 26 20.92 1.94 8.20
N LEU A 27 20.99 1.83 6.87
CA LEU A 27 21.43 0.59 6.20
C LEU A 27 22.92 0.27 6.44
N GLN A 28 23.74 1.26 6.76
CA GLN A 28 25.15 1.09 7.08
C GLN A 28 25.40 0.75 8.55
N THR A 29 24.50 1.16 9.45
CA THR A 29 24.71 1.08 10.90
C THR A 29 23.86 0.03 11.61
N LYS A 30 22.80 -0.47 10.98
CA LYS A 30 21.86 -1.42 11.58
C LYS A 30 21.67 -2.66 10.71
N ASP A 31 22.03 -3.83 11.24
CA ASP A 31 21.93 -5.10 10.50
C ASP A 31 20.49 -5.48 10.16
N LYS A 32 19.58 -5.32 11.12
CA LYS A 32 18.16 -5.66 10.98
C LYS A 32 17.28 -4.44 11.29
N PRO A 33 17.18 -3.48 10.37
CA PRO A 33 16.28 -2.35 10.53
C PRO A 33 14.84 -2.82 10.48
N ARG A 34 13.92 -2.09 11.15
CA ARG A 34 12.50 -2.41 11.19
C ARG A 34 11.71 -1.48 10.28
N ALA A 35 10.93 -2.08 9.38
CA ALA A 35 9.95 -1.37 8.58
C ALA A 35 8.53 -1.71 9.04
N TYR A 36 7.62 -0.76 8.94
CA TYR A 36 6.25 -0.92 9.39
C TYR A 36 5.28 -0.37 8.36
N VAL A 37 4.11 -0.96 8.33
CA VAL A 37 2.91 -0.42 7.69
C VAL A 37 1.70 -0.69 8.59
N GLY A 38 0.82 0.29 8.72
CA GLY A 38 -0.48 0.14 9.36
C GLY A 38 -1.59 -0.02 8.32
N TYR A 39 -2.46 -0.99 8.53
CA TYR A 39 -3.68 -1.17 7.75
C TYR A 39 -4.89 -1.17 8.65
N GLU A 40 -5.89 -0.34 8.33
CA GLU A 40 -7.21 -0.50 8.90
C GLU A 40 -7.88 -1.76 8.32
N PRO A 41 -8.27 -2.74 9.12
CA PRO A 41 -9.10 -3.84 8.66
C PRO A 41 -10.48 -3.32 8.26
N SER A 42 -10.71 -3.13 6.97
CA SER A 42 -11.92 -2.42 6.50
C SER A 42 -12.58 -3.03 5.26
N GLY A 43 -12.24 -4.26 4.93
CA GLY A 43 -12.82 -4.99 3.81
C GLY A 43 -11.82 -5.79 3.00
N GLU A 44 -12.13 -6.01 1.73
CA GLU A 44 -11.34 -6.85 0.84
C GLU A 44 -9.98 -6.22 0.47
N ILE A 45 -8.98 -7.08 0.36
CA ILE A 45 -7.68 -6.71 -0.18
C ILE A 45 -7.78 -6.56 -1.69
N HIS A 46 -7.32 -5.44 -2.22
CA HIS A 46 -7.35 -5.10 -3.63
C HIS A 46 -5.97 -4.62 -4.14
N LEU A 47 -5.86 -4.30 -5.43
CA LEU A 47 -4.58 -3.91 -6.06
C LEU A 47 -3.87 -2.77 -5.33
N GLY A 48 -4.59 -1.82 -4.73
CA GLY A 48 -3.99 -0.75 -3.93
C GLY A 48 -3.21 -1.28 -2.72
N HIS A 49 -3.77 -2.25 -1.98
CA HIS A 49 -3.07 -2.93 -0.89
C HIS A 49 -1.91 -3.78 -1.40
N MET A 50 -2.11 -4.45 -2.54
CA MET A 50 -1.08 -5.29 -3.15
C MET A 50 0.20 -4.50 -3.50
N MET A 51 0.11 -3.18 -3.78
CA MET A 51 1.27 -2.33 -3.97
C MET A 51 2.11 -2.19 -2.70
N THR A 52 1.47 -1.89 -1.57
CA THR A 52 2.17 -1.75 -0.29
C THR A 52 2.70 -3.10 0.20
N VAL A 53 1.95 -4.20 0.01
CA VAL A 53 2.44 -5.56 0.30
C VAL A 53 3.69 -5.89 -0.53
N GLN A 54 3.71 -5.54 -1.82
CA GLN A 54 4.91 -5.71 -2.65
C GLN A 54 6.08 -4.90 -2.11
N LYS A 55 5.84 -3.68 -1.63
CA LYS A 55 6.87 -2.87 -0.98
C LYS A 55 7.41 -3.54 0.28
N LEU A 56 6.56 -4.17 1.09
CA LEU A 56 7.01 -4.93 2.26
C LEU A 56 7.87 -6.15 1.87
N ILE A 57 7.52 -6.85 0.79
CA ILE A 57 8.33 -7.95 0.24
C ILE A 57 9.70 -7.45 -0.22
N ASP A 58 9.74 -6.28 -0.88
CA ASP A 58 11.00 -5.63 -1.29
C ASP A 58 11.88 -5.30 -0.06
N LEU A 59 11.26 -4.82 1.01
CA LEU A 59 11.94 -4.49 2.27
C LEU A 59 12.44 -5.75 2.99
N GLN A 60 11.67 -6.83 3.04
CA GLN A 60 12.12 -8.12 3.55
C GLN A 60 13.35 -8.63 2.77
N THR A 61 13.30 -8.51 1.43
CA THR A 61 14.41 -8.89 0.55
C THR A 61 15.63 -8.00 0.78
N ALA A 62 15.42 -6.71 1.08
CA ALA A 62 16.46 -5.76 1.44
C ALA A 62 16.98 -5.93 2.89
N GLY A 63 16.50 -6.92 3.66
CA GLY A 63 16.99 -7.27 5.00
C GLY A 63 16.29 -6.55 6.16
N PHE A 64 15.10 -5.99 5.95
CA PHE A 64 14.30 -5.44 7.05
C PHE A 64 13.48 -6.52 7.76
N GLU A 65 13.34 -6.37 9.08
CA GLU A 65 12.23 -6.98 9.82
C GLU A 65 10.96 -6.16 9.52
N VAL A 66 9.89 -6.83 9.07
CA VAL A 66 8.64 -6.15 8.71
C VAL A 66 7.62 -6.30 9.83
N ILE A 67 7.00 -5.19 10.24
CA ILE A 67 5.86 -5.18 11.15
C ILE A 67 4.63 -4.74 10.34
N VAL A 68 3.60 -5.58 10.38
CA VAL A 68 2.28 -5.27 9.81
C VAL A 68 1.34 -5.01 10.98
N LEU A 69 0.98 -3.76 11.19
CA LEU A 69 -0.03 -3.38 12.17
C LEU A 69 -1.41 -3.55 11.55
N LEU A 70 -2.18 -4.48 12.08
CA LEU A 70 -3.60 -4.61 11.81
C LEU A 70 -4.32 -3.67 12.80
N ALA A 71 -4.57 -2.46 12.33
CA ALA A 71 -4.94 -1.31 13.16
C ALA A 71 -6.44 -1.34 13.52
N ASP A 72 -6.84 -2.32 14.34
CA ASP A 72 -8.23 -2.57 14.74
C ASP A 72 -8.83 -1.43 15.57
N VAL A 73 -8.06 -0.83 16.48
CA VAL A 73 -8.53 0.34 17.24
C VAL A 73 -8.71 1.56 16.30
N HIS A 74 -7.83 1.75 15.32
CA HIS A 74 -7.99 2.80 14.32
C HIS A 74 -9.21 2.57 13.43
N ALA A 75 -9.45 1.31 13.02
CA ALA A 75 -10.65 0.95 12.26
C ALA A 75 -11.93 1.26 13.07
N TYR A 76 -11.94 0.94 14.37
CA TYR A 76 -13.04 1.28 15.26
C TYR A 76 -13.23 2.81 15.38
N LEU A 77 -12.15 3.58 15.59
CA LEU A 77 -12.20 5.04 15.64
C LEU A 77 -12.68 5.69 14.33
N ASN A 78 -12.50 5.00 13.20
CA ASN A 78 -12.91 5.45 11.87
C ASN A 78 -14.23 4.80 11.41
N GLU A 79 -15.02 4.28 12.35
CA GLU A 79 -16.38 3.74 12.13
C GLU A 79 -16.45 2.63 11.07
N LYS A 80 -15.49 1.66 11.11
CA LYS A 80 -15.43 0.54 10.13
C LYS A 80 -16.25 -0.68 10.54
N GLY A 81 -16.68 -0.77 11.78
CA GLY A 81 -17.45 -1.87 12.36
C GLY A 81 -17.23 -1.98 13.86
N ASP A 82 -17.77 -3.02 14.49
CA ASP A 82 -17.43 -3.38 15.86
C ASP A 82 -16.10 -4.16 15.92
N PHE A 83 -15.59 -4.40 17.14
CA PHE A 83 -14.29 -5.06 17.31
C PHE A 83 -14.26 -6.51 16.81
N ASP A 84 -15.37 -7.24 16.88
CA ASP A 84 -15.41 -8.64 16.44
C ASP A 84 -15.39 -8.72 14.91
N GLU A 85 -16.19 -7.90 14.24
CA GLU A 85 -16.17 -7.75 12.76
C GLU A 85 -14.77 -7.32 12.26
N ILE A 86 -14.17 -6.32 12.91
CA ILE A 86 -12.85 -5.80 12.55
C ILE A 86 -11.76 -6.88 12.70
N ARG A 87 -11.83 -7.72 13.74
CA ARG A 87 -10.88 -8.82 13.95
C ARG A 87 -11.00 -9.92 12.92
N GLU A 88 -12.20 -10.27 12.49
CA GLU A 88 -12.41 -11.24 11.40
C GLU A 88 -11.77 -10.71 10.09
N ILE A 89 -11.98 -9.44 9.78
CA ILE A 89 -11.36 -8.79 8.62
C ILE A 89 -9.83 -8.74 8.78
N ALA A 90 -9.32 -8.47 9.97
CA ALA A 90 -7.88 -8.45 10.24
C ALA A 90 -7.22 -9.80 9.98
N ASP A 91 -7.84 -10.91 10.41
CA ASP A 91 -7.35 -12.25 10.12
C ASP A 91 -7.37 -12.57 8.61
N TYR A 92 -8.44 -12.17 7.91
CA TYR A 92 -8.48 -12.27 6.45
C TYR A 92 -7.35 -11.46 5.80
N ASN A 93 -7.11 -10.23 6.22
CA ASN A 93 -6.06 -9.38 5.68
C ASN A 93 -4.67 -10.00 5.88
N ARG A 94 -4.39 -10.55 7.07
CA ARG A 94 -3.15 -11.30 7.34
C ARG A 94 -2.95 -12.44 6.35
N ARG A 95 -3.97 -13.29 6.20
CA ARG A 95 -3.91 -14.41 5.25
C ARG A 95 -3.72 -13.97 3.80
N ALA A 96 -4.37 -12.88 3.40
CA ALA A 96 -4.23 -12.32 2.07
C ALA A 96 -2.80 -11.79 1.83
N PHE A 97 -2.18 -11.14 2.81
CA PHE A 97 -0.80 -10.63 2.67
C PHE A 97 0.22 -11.77 2.56
N VAL A 98 0.06 -12.83 3.34
CA VAL A 98 0.89 -14.05 3.22
C VAL A 98 0.67 -14.72 1.86
N ALA A 99 -0.58 -14.81 1.38
CA ALA A 99 -0.89 -15.36 0.07
C ALA A 99 -0.28 -14.54 -1.08
N LEU A 100 -0.17 -13.22 -0.92
CA LEU A 100 0.50 -12.31 -1.87
C LEU A 100 2.03 -12.46 -1.87
N GLY A 101 2.60 -13.25 -0.96
CA GLY A 101 4.03 -13.57 -0.94
C GLY A 101 4.82 -12.93 0.21
N LEU A 102 4.16 -12.25 1.15
CA LEU A 102 4.85 -11.78 2.35
C LEU A 102 5.34 -12.97 3.17
N ASP A 103 6.65 -13.02 3.44
CA ASP A 103 7.27 -14.08 4.23
C ASP A 103 6.91 -13.91 5.71
N GLU A 104 6.02 -14.76 6.20
CA GLU A 104 5.54 -14.71 7.59
C GLU A 104 6.65 -14.95 8.62
N SER A 105 7.72 -15.66 8.26
CA SER A 105 8.87 -15.88 9.14
C SER A 105 9.71 -14.60 9.37
N LYS A 106 9.55 -13.60 8.49
CA LYS A 106 10.23 -12.29 8.53
C LYS A 106 9.27 -11.13 8.75
N ALA A 107 8.00 -11.43 9.04
CA ALA A 107 6.97 -10.44 9.32
C ALA A 107 6.33 -10.70 10.68
N LYS A 108 6.17 -9.64 11.47
CA LYS A 108 5.38 -9.68 12.69
C LYS A 108 4.04 -9.01 12.43
N PHE A 109 2.95 -9.76 12.54
CA PHE A 109 1.59 -9.20 12.54
C PHE A 109 1.21 -8.83 13.98
N VAL A 110 0.69 -7.63 14.17
CA VAL A 110 0.33 -7.07 15.48
C VAL A 110 -1.06 -6.47 15.38
N LEU A 111 -1.96 -6.81 16.28
CA LEU A 111 -3.22 -6.09 16.47
C LEU A 111 -2.96 -4.82 17.29
N GLY A 112 -3.57 -3.70 16.89
CA GLY A 112 -3.45 -2.45 17.63
C GLY A 112 -3.91 -2.60 19.08
N SER A 113 -5.02 -3.30 19.31
CA SER A 113 -5.58 -3.56 20.63
C SER A 113 -4.65 -4.34 21.57
N GLU A 114 -3.61 -5.01 21.07
CA GLU A 114 -2.63 -5.72 21.92
C GLU A 114 -1.77 -4.77 22.78
N TYR A 115 -1.63 -3.48 22.39
CA TYR A 115 -0.80 -2.53 23.11
C TYR A 115 -1.37 -1.10 23.21
N GLN A 116 -2.23 -0.68 22.27
CA GLN A 116 -2.74 0.69 22.19
C GLN A 116 -3.68 1.07 23.35
N LEU A 117 -4.21 0.08 24.07
CA LEU A 117 -5.09 0.29 25.24
C LEU A 117 -4.32 0.23 26.57
N GLU A 118 -3.01 0.00 26.51
CA GLU A 118 -2.18 0.00 27.71
C GLU A 118 -1.98 1.41 28.28
N LYS A 119 -1.82 1.49 29.59
CA LYS A 119 -1.70 2.76 30.33
C LYS A 119 -0.61 3.69 29.78
N ASP A 120 0.56 3.14 29.48
CA ASP A 120 1.71 3.96 29.03
C ASP A 120 1.47 4.51 27.62
N TYR A 121 0.87 3.69 26.73
CA TYR A 121 0.49 4.16 25.39
C TYR A 121 -0.56 5.27 25.46
N VAL A 122 -1.62 5.09 26.27
CA VAL A 122 -2.68 6.11 26.46
C VAL A 122 -2.09 7.41 27.04
N LEU A 123 -1.15 7.30 27.97
CA LEU A 123 -0.46 8.46 28.53
C LEU A 123 0.33 9.21 27.43
N ASP A 124 0.99 8.49 26.52
CA ASP A 124 1.72 9.09 25.42
C ASP A 124 0.77 9.74 24.38
N VAL A 125 -0.43 9.19 24.16
CA VAL A 125 -1.46 9.85 23.36
C VAL A 125 -1.84 11.21 23.97
N LEU A 126 -2.03 11.28 25.30
CA LEU A 126 -2.31 12.52 26.01
C LEU A 126 -1.13 13.51 25.94
N ARG A 127 0.12 13.02 26.04
CA ARG A 127 1.33 13.84 25.86
C ARG A 127 1.42 14.39 24.44
N MET A 128 1.17 13.57 23.42
CA MET A 128 1.13 13.97 22.02
C MET A 128 0.03 15.02 21.77
N ALA A 129 -1.15 14.84 22.38
CA ALA A 129 -2.25 15.80 22.27
C ALA A 129 -1.89 17.18 22.84
N ARG A 130 -1.09 17.26 23.92
CA ARG A 130 -0.65 18.52 24.51
C ARG A 130 0.28 19.34 23.60
N ILE A 131 0.96 18.71 22.64
CA ILE A 131 1.91 19.37 21.73
C ILE A 131 1.40 19.45 20.28
N THR A 132 0.18 18.98 20.02
CA THR A 132 -0.42 18.97 18.67
C THR A 132 -1.68 19.85 18.68
N THR A 133 -1.75 20.86 17.81
CA THR A 133 -2.96 21.68 17.69
C THR A 133 -4.07 20.90 16.97
N VAL A 134 -5.33 21.24 17.27
CA VAL A 134 -6.52 20.67 16.59
C VAL A 134 -6.40 20.82 15.07
N ASN A 135 -5.98 22.00 14.58
CA ASN A 135 -5.80 22.23 13.15
C ASN A 135 -4.71 21.34 12.54
N ARG A 136 -3.64 21.01 13.29
CA ARG A 136 -2.58 20.12 12.82
C ARG A 136 -3.07 18.68 12.73
N ALA A 137 -3.79 18.20 13.74
CA ALA A 137 -4.42 16.88 13.74
C ALA A 137 -5.43 16.74 12.61
N ARG A 138 -6.35 17.71 12.45
CA ARG A 138 -7.35 17.75 11.39
C ARG A 138 -6.71 17.67 10.00
N ARG A 139 -5.72 18.52 9.71
CA ARG A 139 -5.02 18.51 8.40
C ARG A 139 -4.29 17.18 8.13
N SER A 140 -3.89 16.44 9.15
CA SER A 140 -3.30 15.13 8.98
C SER A 140 -4.31 14.08 8.47
N MET A 141 -5.59 14.31 8.74
CA MET A 141 -6.69 13.40 8.36
C MET A 141 -7.37 13.76 7.03
N ASP A 142 -7.02 14.88 6.37
CA ASP A 142 -7.70 15.36 5.16
C ASP A 142 -7.87 14.31 4.05
N GLU A 143 -6.92 13.37 3.93
CA GLU A 143 -6.90 12.35 2.89
C GLU A 143 -7.38 10.97 3.37
N VAL A 144 -7.42 10.77 4.69
CA VAL A 144 -7.74 9.50 5.36
C VAL A 144 -9.16 9.47 5.88
N SER A 145 -9.66 10.62 6.36
CA SER A 145 -10.97 10.73 7.01
C SER A 145 -12.14 10.52 6.04
N ARG A 146 -13.17 9.81 6.53
CA ARG A 146 -14.47 9.69 5.86
C ARG A 146 -15.33 10.95 5.99
N ARG A 147 -15.24 11.64 7.14
CA ARG A 147 -16.02 12.87 7.44
C ARG A 147 -15.11 14.08 7.38
N LYS A 148 -15.27 14.91 6.34
CA LYS A 148 -14.42 16.09 6.13
C LYS A 148 -15.04 17.37 6.69
N GLU A 149 -16.35 17.50 6.63
CA GLU A 149 -17.06 18.75 7.01
C GLU A 149 -17.29 18.83 8.52
N ASP A 150 -17.68 17.73 9.16
CA ASP A 150 -17.94 17.65 10.61
C ASP A 150 -17.16 16.46 11.21
N PRO A 151 -15.85 16.62 11.49
CA PRO A 151 -15.00 15.54 11.98
C PRO A 151 -15.30 15.21 13.44
N MET A 152 -15.40 13.91 13.73
CA MET A 152 -15.54 13.42 15.10
C MET A 152 -14.24 13.60 15.89
N VAL A 153 -14.32 13.67 17.23
CA VAL A 153 -13.15 13.75 18.11
C VAL A 153 -12.19 12.57 17.89
N SER A 154 -12.72 11.38 17.57
CA SER A 154 -11.93 10.19 17.24
C SER A 154 -10.94 10.43 16.09
N GLN A 155 -11.34 11.23 15.10
CA GLN A 155 -10.49 11.61 13.97
C GLN A 155 -9.36 12.59 14.35
N MET A 156 -9.46 13.26 15.50
CA MET A 156 -8.35 14.08 16.03
C MET A 156 -7.36 13.21 16.81
N ILE A 157 -7.83 12.13 17.43
CA ILE A 157 -7.00 11.17 18.19
C ILE A 157 -6.24 10.24 17.23
N TYR A 158 -6.88 9.78 16.16
CA TYR A 158 -6.35 8.86 15.17
C TYR A 158 -4.90 9.18 14.70
N PRO A 159 -4.58 10.38 14.19
CA PRO A 159 -3.24 10.66 13.69
C PRO A 159 -2.19 10.74 14.80
N LEU A 160 -2.59 11.00 16.05
CA LEU A 160 -1.71 10.98 17.22
C LEU A 160 -1.31 9.55 17.56
N MET A 161 -2.28 8.64 17.55
CA MET A 161 -2.05 7.22 17.76
C MET A 161 -1.16 6.63 16.66
N GLN A 162 -1.45 6.89 15.39
CA GLN A 162 -0.64 6.38 14.29
C GLN A 162 0.82 6.88 14.36
N ALA A 163 1.04 8.11 14.79
CA ALA A 163 2.39 8.62 15.04
C ALA A 163 3.10 7.85 16.17
N LEU A 164 2.38 7.54 17.24
CA LEU A 164 2.91 6.81 18.41
C LEU A 164 3.14 5.32 18.13
N ASP A 165 2.36 4.69 17.24
CA ASP A 165 2.57 3.31 16.81
C ASP A 165 4.00 3.11 16.29
N ILE A 166 4.51 4.07 15.53
CA ILE A 166 5.87 4.06 15.00
C ILE A 166 6.91 3.96 16.13
N ALA A 167 6.71 4.71 17.20
CA ALA A 167 7.60 4.70 18.37
C ALA A 167 7.45 3.43 19.20
N HIS A 168 6.22 3.05 19.56
CA HIS A 168 5.95 1.89 20.41
C HIS A 168 6.31 0.56 19.74
N LEU A 169 6.21 0.45 18.42
CA LEU A 169 6.66 -0.71 17.65
C LEU A 169 8.17 -0.70 17.34
N GLY A 170 8.90 0.37 17.73
CA GLY A 170 10.34 0.50 17.53
C GLY A 170 10.74 0.54 16.06
N VAL A 171 9.96 1.26 15.25
CA VAL A 171 10.10 1.34 13.79
C VAL A 171 11.22 2.31 13.40
N ASP A 172 12.05 1.91 12.43
CA ASP A 172 13.04 2.78 11.80
C ASP A 172 12.47 3.42 10.51
N LEU A 173 11.69 2.64 9.72
CA LEU A 173 11.13 3.05 8.44
C LEU A 173 9.61 2.87 8.42
N ALA A 174 8.86 3.96 8.43
CA ALA A 174 7.41 3.95 8.26
C ALA A 174 7.02 3.99 6.78
N VAL A 175 6.17 3.06 6.35
CA VAL A 175 5.72 2.92 4.97
C VAL A 175 4.24 3.24 4.87
N GLY A 176 3.84 3.94 3.82
CA GLY A 176 2.44 4.21 3.51
C GLY A 176 2.25 4.73 2.10
N GLY A 177 1.02 4.92 1.66
CA GLY A 177 0.72 5.70 0.46
C GLY A 177 1.02 7.19 0.68
N THR A 178 1.04 7.95 -0.40
CA THR A 178 1.22 9.43 -0.31
C THR A 178 0.12 10.10 0.53
N ASP A 179 -1.05 9.49 0.69
CA ASP A 179 -2.12 9.94 1.58
C ASP A 179 -1.76 9.88 3.08
N GLN A 180 -0.80 9.02 3.47
CA GLN A 180 -0.30 8.91 4.83
C GLN A 180 0.78 9.96 5.17
N ARG A 181 1.26 10.70 4.17
CA ARG A 181 2.38 11.62 4.32
C ARG A 181 2.19 12.64 5.44
N LYS A 182 1.00 13.22 5.54
CA LYS A 182 0.72 14.26 6.55
C LYS A 182 0.82 13.73 7.99
N ILE A 183 0.41 12.47 8.22
CA ILE A 183 0.53 11.80 9.52
C ILE A 183 2.00 11.43 9.80
N HIS A 184 2.72 10.91 8.81
CA HIS A 184 4.14 10.62 8.95
C HIS A 184 4.98 11.89 9.26
N MET A 185 4.63 13.03 8.65
CA MET A 185 5.29 14.29 8.99
C MET A 185 4.93 14.78 10.40
N LEU A 186 3.70 14.55 10.87
CA LEU A 186 3.34 14.81 12.28
C LEU A 186 4.17 13.93 13.23
N ALA A 187 4.40 12.67 12.91
CA ALA A 187 5.28 11.80 13.67
C ALA A 187 6.71 12.34 13.71
N ARG A 188 7.29 12.71 12.57
CA ARG A 188 8.64 13.30 12.50
C ARG A 188 8.80 14.59 13.30
N GLU A 189 7.76 15.43 13.30
CA GLU A 189 7.74 16.72 14.02
C GLU A 189 7.65 16.57 15.53
N ASN A 190 6.88 15.59 16.01
CA ASN A 190 6.46 15.53 17.41
C ASN A 190 7.08 14.39 18.22
N LEU A 191 7.43 13.25 17.64
CA LEU A 191 8.06 12.15 18.35
C LEU A 191 9.38 12.58 19.07
N PRO A 192 10.27 13.38 18.45
CA PRO A 192 11.47 13.87 19.15
C PRO A 192 11.19 14.71 20.39
N LYS A 193 10.08 15.47 20.41
CA LYS A 193 9.66 16.27 21.57
C LYS A 193 9.21 15.42 22.75
N LEU A 194 8.86 14.16 22.48
CA LEU A 194 8.49 13.16 23.48
C LEU A 194 9.65 12.23 23.86
N GLY A 195 10.85 12.45 23.29
CA GLY A 195 12.03 11.63 23.55
C GLY A 195 12.19 10.42 22.63
N TYR A 196 11.34 10.27 21.62
CA TYR A 196 11.41 9.19 20.63
C TYR A 196 12.23 9.61 19.40
N LYS A 197 12.70 8.63 18.64
CA LYS A 197 13.34 8.89 17.33
C LYS A 197 12.31 9.34 16.29
N ALA A 198 12.70 10.27 15.42
CA ALA A 198 11.96 10.54 14.20
C ALA A 198 12.08 9.35 13.22
N PRO A 199 10.99 8.82 12.64
CA PRO A 199 11.09 7.75 11.67
C PRO A 199 11.60 8.25 10.32
N ILE A 200 12.26 7.37 9.56
CA ILE A 200 12.35 7.54 8.11
C ILE A 200 10.98 7.19 7.52
N CYS A 201 10.53 7.95 6.53
CA CYS A 201 9.22 7.73 5.92
C CYS A 201 9.37 7.44 4.43
N LEU A 202 8.73 6.36 3.96
CA LEU A 202 8.67 5.99 2.56
C LEU A 202 7.22 6.04 2.09
N HIS A 203 6.97 6.76 0.99
CA HIS A 203 5.64 6.88 0.42
C HIS A 203 5.56 6.21 -0.95
N THR A 204 4.58 5.32 -1.10
CA THR A 204 4.23 4.71 -2.39
C THR A 204 3.18 5.56 -3.11
N PRO A 205 3.07 5.47 -4.45
CA PRO A 205 1.99 6.13 -5.16
C PRO A 205 0.64 5.54 -4.74
N ILE A 206 -0.42 6.34 -4.89
CA ILE A 206 -1.80 5.87 -4.79
C ILE A 206 -2.23 5.39 -6.17
N LEU A 207 -2.78 4.18 -6.24
CA LEU A 207 -3.34 3.65 -7.46
C LEU A 207 -4.70 4.26 -7.78
N LEU A 208 -4.91 4.53 -9.05
CA LEU A 208 -6.21 4.89 -9.56
C LEU A 208 -7.15 3.68 -9.59
N GLY A 209 -8.42 3.93 -9.35
CA GLY A 209 -9.48 2.99 -9.65
C GLY A 209 -9.64 2.77 -11.16
N LEU A 210 -10.34 1.71 -11.53
CA LEU A 210 -10.54 1.33 -12.93
C LEU A 210 -11.31 2.37 -13.76
N ASP A 211 -11.93 3.33 -13.11
CA ASP A 211 -12.62 4.50 -13.68
C ASP A 211 -11.71 5.71 -13.91
N GLY A 212 -10.44 5.64 -13.49
CA GLY A 212 -9.49 6.75 -13.55
C GLY A 212 -9.53 7.68 -12.32
N GLU A 213 -10.44 7.44 -11.38
CA GLU A 213 -10.56 8.18 -10.13
C GLU A 213 -9.75 7.51 -9.00
N LYS A 214 -9.69 8.11 -7.80
CA LYS A 214 -9.05 7.48 -6.64
C LYS A 214 -9.72 6.12 -6.36
N MET A 215 -8.90 5.06 -6.26
CA MET A 215 -9.37 3.72 -5.90
C MET A 215 -10.03 3.72 -4.52
N SER A 216 -11.20 3.10 -4.41
CA SER A 216 -11.95 3.07 -3.15
C SER A 216 -12.84 1.83 -3.07
N SER A 217 -12.79 1.16 -1.92
CA SER A 217 -13.67 0.02 -1.64
C SER A 217 -15.16 0.40 -1.73
N SER A 218 -15.53 1.62 -1.28
CA SER A 218 -16.92 2.10 -1.33
C SER A 218 -17.44 2.39 -2.74
N LYS A 219 -16.54 2.69 -3.71
CA LYS A 219 -16.90 2.91 -5.12
C LYS A 219 -16.94 1.62 -5.94
N GLY A 220 -16.34 0.53 -5.44
CA GLY A 220 -16.24 -0.71 -6.20
C GLY A 220 -15.39 -0.61 -7.48
N ASN A 221 -14.57 0.43 -7.62
CA ASN A 221 -13.74 0.69 -8.80
C ASN A 221 -12.37 0.01 -8.74
N TYR A 222 -12.31 -1.19 -8.16
CA TYR A 222 -11.08 -1.92 -7.91
C TYR A 222 -11.15 -3.38 -8.39
N ILE A 223 -9.99 -4.02 -8.44
CA ILE A 223 -9.86 -5.47 -8.56
C ILE A 223 -9.50 -6.01 -7.18
N SER A 224 -10.36 -6.91 -6.66
CA SER A 224 -10.09 -7.68 -5.45
C SER A 224 -9.11 -8.82 -5.77
N VAL A 225 -8.27 -9.18 -4.80
CA VAL A 225 -7.41 -10.36 -4.93
C VAL A 225 -8.21 -11.67 -4.99
N ARG A 226 -9.50 -11.62 -4.68
CA ARG A 226 -10.46 -12.74 -4.75
C ARG A 226 -11.28 -12.77 -6.04
N ASP A 227 -11.22 -11.73 -6.87
CA ASP A 227 -11.95 -11.71 -8.14
C ASP A 227 -11.62 -12.95 -8.99
N SER A 228 -12.64 -13.57 -9.57
CA SER A 228 -12.43 -14.69 -10.50
C SER A 228 -11.65 -14.23 -11.74
N GLU A 229 -11.07 -15.19 -12.47
CA GLU A 229 -10.38 -14.88 -13.74
C GLU A 229 -11.28 -14.11 -14.72
N LYS A 230 -12.54 -14.50 -14.81
CA LYS A 230 -13.53 -13.85 -15.66
C LYS A 230 -13.87 -12.44 -15.18
N ASP A 231 -13.97 -12.23 -13.87
CA ASP A 231 -14.26 -10.90 -13.31
C ASP A 231 -13.08 -9.95 -13.51
N VAL A 232 -11.84 -10.40 -13.30
CA VAL A 232 -10.64 -9.62 -13.60
C VAL A 232 -10.62 -9.21 -15.07
N GLU A 233 -10.82 -10.16 -15.99
CA GLU A 233 -10.86 -9.88 -17.42
C GLU A 233 -11.95 -8.86 -17.78
N LYS A 234 -13.17 -9.08 -17.31
CA LYS A 234 -14.32 -8.19 -17.53
C LYS A 234 -14.06 -6.78 -16.98
N LYS A 235 -13.51 -6.67 -15.76
CA LYS A 235 -13.19 -5.38 -15.12
C LYS A 235 -12.10 -4.63 -15.91
N ILE A 236 -11.00 -5.31 -16.28
CA ILE A 236 -9.90 -4.70 -17.05
C ILE A 236 -10.37 -4.25 -18.43
N LEU A 237 -11.14 -5.06 -19.15
CA LEU A 237 -11.63 -4.68 -20.48
C LEU A 237 -12.52 -3.44 -20.44
N LYS A 238 -13.28 -3.23 -19.36
CA LYS A 238 -14.13 -2.06 -19.16
C LYS A 238 -13.41 -0.85 -18.58
N ALA A 239 -12.21 -1.03 -18.01
CA ALA A 239 -11.48 0.03 -17.32
C ALA A 239 -11.16 1.22 -18.23
N TYR A 240 -11.03 2.39 -17.64
CA TYR A 240 -10.57 3.59 -18.31
C TYR A 240 -9.15 3.40 -18.86
N CYS A 241 -8.95 3.63 -20.15
CA CYS A 241 -7.65 3.53 -20.80
C CYS A 241 -7.71 4.26 -22.15
N PRO A 242 -7.68 5.59 -22.15
CA PRO A 242 -7.71 6.38 -23.40
C PRO A 242 -6.43 6.16 -24.19
N ALA A 243 -6.56 6.15 -25.52
CA ALA A 243 -5.42 5.94 -26.42
C ALA A 243 -4.40 7.08 -26.30
N ARG A 244 -3.11 6.72 -26.23
CA ARG A 244 -1.95 7.63 -26.15
C ARG A 244 -1.83 8.41 -24.84
N GLU A 245 -2.77 8.30 -23.92
CA GLU A 245 -2.74 8.96 -22.61
C GLU A 245 -2.14 8.03 -21.57
N VAL A 246 -0.99 8.38 -21.03
CA VAL A 246 -0.27 7.61 -20.01
C VAL A 246 -0.62 8.13 -18.61
N GLU A 247 -0.75 9.44 -18.48
CA GLU A 247 -1.09 10.08 -17.20
C GLU A 247 -2.53 9.74 -16.82
N ASN A 248 -2.73 9.49 -15.52
CA ASN A 248 -4.04 9.09 -14.97
C ASN A 248 -4.68 7.86 -15.65
N ASN A 249 -3.86 6.96 -16.18
CA ASN A 249 -4.30 5.73 -16.83
C ASN A 249 -4.09 4.52 -15.89
N PRO A 250 -5.18 3.94 -15.32
CA PRO A 250 -5.06 2.83 -14.38
C PRO A 250 -4.44 1.58 -14.99
N ILE A 251 -4.63 1.33 -16.29
CA ILE A 251 -4.07 0.14 -16.96
C ILE A 251 -2.55 0.27 -17.09
N ILE A 252 -2.06 1.46 -17.43
CA ILE A 252 -0.63 1.76 -17.40
C ILE A 252 -0.07 1.60 -15.98
N GLN A 253 -0.74 2.16 -14.96
CA GLN A 253 -0.28 2.02 -13.57
C GLN A 253 -0.20 0.56 -13.12
N ILE A 254 -1.19 -0.27 -13.48
CA ILE A 254 -1.14 -1.71 -13.17
C ILE A 254 0.05 -2.38 -13.83
N ALA A 255 0.33 -2.07 -15.09
CA ALA A 255 1.51 -2.60 -15.78
C ALA A 255 2.80 -2.21 -15.06
N LEU A 256 2.97 -0.91 -14.75
CA LEU A 256 4.18 -0.36 -14.11
C LEU A 256 4.41 -0.90 -12.70
N TYR A 257 3.37 -0.94 -11.88
CA TYR A 257 3.52 -1.19 -10.44
C TYR A 257 3.28 -2.65 -10.04
N HIS A 258 2.57 -3.44 -10.83
CA HIS A 258 2.28 -4.83 -10.50
C HIS A 258 2.92 -5.85 -11.43
N ILE A 259 3.04 -5.54 -12.74
CA ILE A 259 3.54 -6.51 -13.72
C ILE A 259 5.06 -6.43 -13.84
N PHE A 260 5.61 -5.28 -14.23
CA PHE A 260 7.07 -5.14 -14.40
C PHE A 260 7.89 -5.53 -13.16
N PRO A 261 7.49 -5.17 -11.90
CA PRO A 261 8.24 -5.58 -10.72
C PRO A 261 8.31 -7.09 -10.48
N ARG A 262 7.38 -7.87 -11.06
CA ARG A 262 7.30 -9.33 -10.86
C ARG A 262 7.86 -10.13 -12.04
N PHE A 263 7.62 -9.68 -13.25
CA PHE A 263 7.97 -10.42 -14.48
C PHE A 263 9.18 -9.86 -15.20
N ASN A 264 9.63 -8.64 -14.88
CA ASN A 264 10.68 -7.90 -15.56
C ASN A 264 10.44 -7.69 -17.06
N GLU A 265 9.24 -7.97 -17.56
CA GLU A 265 8.80 -7.77 -18.93
C GLU A 265 7.27 -7.78 -19.01
N LEU A 266 6.75 -7.26 -20.14
CA LEU A 266 5.35 -7.39 -20.50
C LEU A 266 5.25 -7.78 -21.98
N LYS A 267 4.77 -9.01 -22.25
CA LYS A 267 4.47 -9.50 -23.59
C LYS A 267 3.02 -9.15 -23.95
N VAL A 268 2.84 -8.46 -25.07
CA VAL A 268 1.54 -8.19 -25.68
C VAL A 268 1.40 -9.05 -26.92
N GLU A 269 0.39 -9.90 -26.95
CA GLU A 269 0.07 -10.78 -28.07
C GLU A 269 -0.92 -10.07 -29.01
N ARG A 270 -0.57 -10.01 -30.31
CA ARG A 270 -1.37 -9.34 -31.35
C ARG A 270 -1.34 -10.15 -32.63
N GLU A 271 -2.40 -10.02 -33.41
CA GLU A 271 -2.44 -10.56 -34.76
C GLU A 271 -1.38 -9.86 -35.65
N GLU A 272 -0.82 -10.58 -36.64
CA GLU A 272 0.18 -10.06 -37.58
C GLU A 272 -0.27 -8.76 -38.28
N ARG A 273 -1.56 -8.64 -38.63
CA ARG A 273 -2.12 -7.41 -39.25
C ARG A 273 -2.05 -6.17 -38.34
N PHE A 274 -1.83 -6.35 -37.05
CA PHE A 274 -1.63 -5.28 -36.05
C PHE A 274 -0.17 -5.14 -35.61
N GLY A 275 0.76 -5.78 -36.33
CA GLY A 275 2.20 -5.73 -36.08
C GLY A 275 2.77 -6.90 -35.31
N GLY A 276 1.97 -7.96 -35.04
CA GLY A 276 2.41 -9.16 -34.33
C GLY A 276 2.72 -8.93 -32.84
N ASP A 277 3.23 -9.96 -32.22
CA ASP A 277 3.61 -9.95 -30.78
C ASP A 277 4.72 -8.93 -30.51
N VAL A 278 4.66 -8.27 -29.35
CA VAL A 278 5.72 -7.37 -28.86
C VAL A 278 6.02 -7.66 -27.39
N VAL A 279 7.31 -7.56 -27.03
CA VAL A 279 7.77 -7.72 -25.64
C VAL A 279 8.44 -6.42 -25.20
N TYR A 280 7.89 -5.82 -24.16
CA TYR A 280 8.46 -4.65 -23.51
C TYR A 280 9.33 -5.11 -22.33
N LYS A 281 10.61 -4.76 -22.36
CA LYS A 281 11.57 -5.08 -21.30
C LYS A 281 11.61 -4.03 -20.19
N THR A 282 11.18 -2.82 -20.51
CA THR A 282 11.16 -1.70 -19.56
C THR A 282 9.83 -0.96 -19.61
N PRO A 283 9.46 -0.28 -18.51
CA PRO A 283 8.32 0.63 -18.48
C PRO A 283 8.38 1.73 -19.54
N GLU A 284 9.58 2.25 -19.82
CA GLU A 284 9.82 3.34 -20.76
C GLU A 284 9.48 2.94 -22.20
N GLU A 285 9.82 1.71 -22.61
CA GLU A 285 9.46 1.16 -23.92
C GLU A 285 7.94 1.08 -24.08
N LEU A 286 7.24 0.53 -23.08
CA LEU A 286 5.77 0.46 -23.06
C LEU A 286 5.14 1.86 -23.19
N ILE A 287 5.61 2.80 -22.37
CA ILE A 287 5.10 4.18 -22.35
C ILE A 287 5.32 4.86 -23.71
N SER A 288 6.50 4.69 -24.31
CA SER A 288 6.84 5.27 -25.62
C SER A 288 5.90 4.77 -26.71
N ASP A 289 5.69 3.46 -26.79
CA ASP A 289 4.84 2.86 -27.82
C ASP A 289 3.35 3.14 -27.60
N PHE A 290 2.92 3.24 -26.33
CA PHE A 290 1.55 3.64 -26.01
C PHE A 290 1.29 5.11 -26.38
N LYS A 291 2.20 6.05 -26.05
CA LYS A 291 2.11 7.48 -26.42
C LYS A 291 2.12 7.69 -27.93
N SER A 292 2.94 6.95 -28.66
CA SER A 292 3.00 7.05 -30.12
C SER A 292 1.78 6.44 -30.82
N GLY A 293 0.99 5.63 -30.12
CA GLY A 293 -0.17 4.92 -30.65
C GLY A 293 0.17 3.60 -31.36
N LYS A 294 1.41 3.13 -31.27
CA LYS A 294 1.81 1.80 -31.76
C LYS A 294 1.20 0.66 -30.95
N LEU A 295 0.91 0.91 -29.67
CA LEU A 295 0.22 -0.02 -28.80
C LEU A 295 -1.22 0.45 -28.58
N HIS A 296 -2.17 -0.39 -29.01
CA HIS A 296 -3.59 -0.10 -28.85
C HIS A 296 -4.07 -0.42 -27.43
N PRO A 297 -4.96 0.42 -26.83
CA PRO A 297 -5.47 0.18 -25.47
C PRO A 297 -6.06 -1.21 -25.22
N LEU A 298 -6.77 -1.78 -26.19
CA LEU A 298 -7.38 -3.10 -26.06
C LEU A 298 -6.32 -4.20 -25.93
N ASP A 299 -5.22 -4.11 -26.70
CA ASP A 299 -4.14 -5.11 -26.66
C ASP A 299 -3.40 -5.03 -25.30
N LEU A 300 -3.15 -3.80 -24.82
CA LEU A 300 -2.58 -3.60 -23.49
C LEU A 300 -3.51 -4.16 -22.40
N LYS A 301 -4.82 -3.90 -22.45
CA LYS A 301 -5.80 -4.41 -21.50
C LYS A 301 -5.80 -5.95 -21.45
N ARG A 302 -5.79 -6.62 -22.60
CA ARG A 302 -5.75 -8.08 -22.68
C ARG A 302 -4.47 -8.64 -22.05
N ALA A 303 -3.33 -8.03 -22.34
CA ALA A 303 -2.06 -8.42 -21.73
C ALA A 303 -2.10 -8.23 -20.21
N VAL A 304 -2.53 -7.05 -19.72
CA VAL A 304 -2.63 -6.75 -18.29
C VAL A 304 -3.56 -7.72 -17.57
N ALA A 305 -4.74 -8.04 -18.14
CA ALA A 305 -5.66 -9.00 -17.55
C ALA A 305 -5.04 -10.40 -17.40
N ARG A 306 -4.32 -10.86 -18.43
CA ARG A 306 -3.61 -12.15 -18.40
C ARG A 306 -2.55 -12.20 -17.31
N TYR A 307 -1.69 -11.17 -17.21
CA TYR A 307 -0.65 -11.09 -16.18
C TYR A 307 -1.24 -10.99 -14.77
N LEU A 308 -2.30 -10.17 -14.58
CA LEU A 308 -2.99 -10.11 -13.29
C LEU A 308 -3.59 -11.45 -12.90
N ASN A 309 -4.22 -12.15 -13.82
CA ASN A 309 -4.76 -13.47 -13.56
C ASN A 309 -3.67 -14.47 -13.18
N SER A 310 -2.49 -14.39 -13.80
CA SER A 310 -1.32 -15.20 -13.41
C SER A 310 -0.87 -14.88 -11.98
N ILE A 311 -0.77 -13.58 -11.60
CA ILE A 311 -0.41 -13.18 -10.24
C ILE A 311 -1.44 -13.68 -9.21
N LEU A 312 -2.73 -13.51 -9.52
CA LEU A 312 -3.80 -13.78 -8.57
C LEU A 312 -4.18 -15.27 -8.48
N LYS A 313 -3.72 -16.10 -9.39
CA LYS A 313 -4.03 -17.55 -9.41
C LYS A 313 -3.65 -18.21 -8.09
N ASP A 314 -2.40 -18.08 -7.68
CA ASP A 314 -1.90 -18.70 -6.45
C ASP A 314 -2.48 -18.05 -5.19
N VAL A 315 -2.78 -16.75 -5.26
CA VAL A 315 -3.42 -15.99 -4.18
C VAL A 315 -4.81 -16.53 -3.92
N ARG A 316 -5.62 -16.73 -4.95
CA ARG A 316 -6.97 -17.33 -4.85
C ARG A 316 -6.95 -18.71 -4.20
N VAL A 317 -5.99 -19.56 -4.58
CA VAL A 317 -5.83 -20.90 -4.01
C VAL A 317 -5.50 -20.83 -2.52
N ARG A 318 -4.57 -19.93 -2.12
CA ARG A 318 -4.09 -19.82 -0.74
C ARG A 318 -5.12 -19.17 0.20
N ILE A 319 -5.87 -18.18 -0.27
CA ILE A 319 -6.92 -17.55 0.53
C ILE A 319 -8.13 -18.47 0.69
N GLY A 320 -8.33 -19.40 -0.24
CA GLY A 320 -9.45 -20.33 -0.26
C GLY A 320 -10.76 -19.69 -0.73
N SER A 321 -11.76 -20.54 -0.98
CA SER A 321 -13.11 -20.13 -1.41
C SER A 321 -14.00 -19.73 -0.23
N GLN A 322 -13.49 -19.02 0.77
CA GLN A 322 -14.33 -18.56 1.88
C GLN A 322 -15.36 -17.55 1.38
N LYS A 323 -16.57 -17.66 1.92
CA LYS A 323 -17.68 -16.74 1.65
C LYS A 323 -17.24 -15.29 1.84
N SER A 324 -17.79 -14.38 1.05
CA SER A 324 -17.63 -12.92 1.21
C SER A 324 -17.72 -12.56 2.71
N ILE A 325 -16.80 -11.74 3.17
CA ILE A 325 -16.77 -11.20 4.54
C ILE A 325 -17.64 -9.91 4.62
N LEU A 326 -18.39 -9.64 3.53
CA LEU A 326 -19.32 -8.51 3.41
C LEU A 326 -20.72 -9.01 3.28
#